data_1fd91fe4b4ee19f17390e2721bc412e1
#
_entry.id   1fd91fe4b4ee19f17390e2721bc412e1
#
_cell.length_a   1.000
_cell.length_b   1.000
_cell.length_c   1.000
_cell.angle_alpha   90.00
_cell.angle_beta   90.00
_cell.angle_gamma   90.00
#
_symmetry.space_group_name_H-M   'P 1'
#
loop_
_entity.id
_entity.type
_entity.pdbx_description
1 polymer ?
#
loop_
_entity_poly.entity_id
_entity_poly.type
_entity_poly.pdbx_seq_one_letter_code
_entity_poly.pdbx_strand_id
1 'polypeptide(L)'
;SDLGKAQLPQGGRFSQTEVESKRYTVRNQIDFDKTWKDHAVTAIAGLEFRENKIPTPARQLLYGYDPQTLTSDFMNWQAYRDGVGTSALSDRTITLSGLSATLHESRHRYASFYANAGYSYLSRYNLSGSIRWDQADLFGLDIRNQRHPLWSVGASWILSEESFMKEISWLGY
;
A
#
# COMPACT_ATOMS: atom_id res chain seq x y z
N SER A 1 -4.02 -39.61 41.86
CA SER A 1 -3.43 -38.26 42.11
C SER A 1 -3.66 -37.39 40.89
N ASP A 2 -4.69 -36.55 40.95
CA ASP A 2 -5.00 -35.58 39.90
C ASP A 2 -4.04 -34.39 39.98
N LEU A 3 -2.78 -34.66 39.82
CA LEU A 3 -1.77 -33.62 39.77
C LEU A 3 -1.83 -32.93 38.41
N GLY A 4 -2.54 -31.81 38.38
CA GLY A 4 -2.19 -30.72 37.47
C GLY A 4 -2.74 -30.74 36.06
N LYS A 5 -3.89 -31.38 35.81
CA LYS A 5 -4.57 -31.14 34.52
C LYS A 5 -5.13 -29.72 34.49
N ALA A 6 -4.55 -28.84 33.70
CA ALA A 6 -5.10 -27.53 33.52
C ALA A 6 -6.36 -27.61 32.65
N GLN A 7 -7.51 -27.22 33.20
CA GLN A 7 -8.78 -27.16 32.45
C GLN A 7 -8.87 -25.85 31.68
N LEU A 8 -9.47 -25.92 30.50
CA LEU A 8 -9.86 -24.70 29.74
C LEU A 8 -10.89 -23.92 30.57
N PRO A 9 -10.69 -22.61 30.78
CA PRO A 9 -11.68 -21.77 31.42
C PRO A 9 -13.03 -21.87 30.72
N GLN A 10 -14.09 -21.93 31.53
CA GLN A 10 -15.46 -21.88 31.02
C GLN A 10 -15.80 -20.45 30.62
N GLY A 11 -16.50 -20.27 29.49
CA GLY A 11 -16.89 -18.95 29.00
C GLY A 11 -16.61 -18.77 27.54
N GLY A 12 -16.68 -17.54 27.09
CA GLY A 12 -16.43 -17.16 25.71
C GLY A 12 -14.96 -17.25 25.33
N ARG A 13 -14.72 -17.37 24.04
CA ARG A 13 -13.38 -17.19 23.43
C ARG A 13 -13.38 -15.87 22.68
N PHE A 14 -12.55 -14.93 23.11
CA PHE A 14 -12.32 -13.69 22.40
C PHE A 14 -11.05 -13.80 21.57
N SER A 15 -11.11 -13.40 20.30
CA SER A 15 -9.95 -13.35 19.42
C SER A 15 -9.94 -12.02 18.68
N GLN A 16 -8.88 -11.26 18.88
CA GLN A 16 -8.63 -10.00 18.19
C GLN A 16 -7.32 -10.11 17.41
N THR A 17 -7.32 -9.60 16.20
CA THR A 17 -6.11 -9.47 15.39
C THR A 17 -5.96 -8.01 15.00
N GLU A 18 -4.83 -7.42 15.38
CA GLU A 18 -4.48 -6.06 15.04
C GLU A 18 -3.41 -6.08 13.95
N VAL A 19 -3.67 -5.35 12.85
CA VAL A 19 -2.74 -5.20 11.74
C VAL A 19 -2.33 -3.74 11.67
N GLU A 20 -1.07 -3.46 11.98
CA GLU A 20 -0.48 -2.13 11.82
C GLU A 20 0.26 -2.07 10.48
N SER A 21 0.01 -1.02 9.69
CA SER A 21 0.76 -0.75 8.46
C SER A 21 1.40 0.61 8.54
N LYS A 22 2.73 0.66 8.41
CA LYS A 22 3.52 1.90 8.40
C LYS A 22 3.97 2.21 6.99
N ARG A 23 3.54 3.37 6.48
CA ARG A 23 3.92 3.84 5.14
C ARG A 23 4.65 5.16 5.25
N TYR A 24 5.80 5.21 4.61
CA TYR A 24 6.60 6.42 4.45
C TYR A 24 6.68 6.76 2.98
N THR A 25 6.43 8.02 2.65
CA THR A 25 6.56 8.53 1.28
C THR A 25 7.37 9.81 1.32
N VAL A 26 8.43 9.86 0.52
CA VAL A 26 9.23 11.06 0.29
C VAL A 26 9.15 11.38 -1.18
N ARG A 27 8.70 12.61 -1.52
CA ARG A 27 8.61 13.11 -2.89
C ARG A 27 9.37 14.41 -3.01
N ASN A 28 10.20 14.50 -4.05
CA ASN A 28 10.84 15.73 -4.45
C ASN A 28 10.40 16.04 -5.88
N GLN A 29 9.99 17.28 -6.13
CA GLN A 29 9.48 17.72 -7.41
C GLN A 29 10.06 19.09 -7.74
N ILE A 30 10.37 19.29 -8.99
CA ILE A 30 10.77 20.57 -9.58
C ILE A 30 9.71 20.89 -10.62
N ASP A 31 9.18 22.11 -10.54
CA ASP A 31 8.22 22.67 -11.48
C ASP A 31 8.90 23.82 -12.21
N PHE A 32 8.73 23.84 -13.51
CA PHE A 32 9.25 24.90 -14.38
C PHE A 32 8.11 25.41 -15.25
N ASP A 33 7.88 26.72 -15.23
CA ASP A 33 6.92 27.42 -16.09
C ASP A 33 7.55 28.69 -16.60
N LYS A 34 7.56 28.85 -17.92
CA LYS A 34 8.10 30.05 -18.54
C LYS A 34 7.42 30.35 -19.85
N THR A 35 7.00 31.61 -19.98
CA THR A 35 6.47 32.18 -21.23
C THR A 35 7.36 33.29 -21.69
N TRP A 36 7.72 33.29 -23.01
CA TRP A 36 8.44 34.36 -23.64
C TRP A 36 7.96 34.57 -25.08
N LYS A 37 7.52 35.78 -25.38
CA LYS A 37 6.88 36.12 -26.67
C LYS A 37 5.74 35.11 -26.97
N ASP A 38 5.89 34.39 -28.07
CA ASP A 38 4.92 33.44 -28.58
C ASP A 38 5.11 31.99 -28.09
N HIS A 39 6.07 31.80 -27.17
CA HIS A 39 6.45 30.49 -26.67
C HIS A 39 6.07 30.32 -25.20
N ALA A 40 5.48 29.20 -24.85
CA ALA A 40 5.25 28.79 -23.46
C ALA A 40 5.79 27.39 -23.25
N VAL A 41 6.53 27.20 -22.16
CA VAL A 41 7.06 25.90 -21.74
C VAL A 41 6.62 25.64 -20.30
N THR A 42 6.07 24.47 -20.10
CA THR A 42 5.81 23.93 -18.75
C THR A 42 6.55 22.61 -18.61
N ALA A 43 7.16 22.38 -17.46
CA ALA A 43 7.80 21.09 -17.19
C ALA A 43 7.72 20.76 -15.70
N ILE A 44 7.55 19.49 -15.42
CA ILE A 44 7.57 18.91 -14.07
C ILE A 44 8.49 17.71 -14.10
N ALA A 45 9.40 17.61 -13.13
CA ALA A 45 10.20 16.42 -12.94
C ALA A 45 10.26 16.07 -11.44
N GLY A 46 10.18 14.79 -11.11
CA GLY A 46 10.16 14.39 -9.72
C GLY A 46 10.66 12.97 -9.47
N LEU A 47 11.02 12.76 -8.20
CA LEU A 47 11.42 11.49 -7.63
C LEU A 47 10.49 11.18 -6.45
N GLU A 48 10.03 9.96 -6.36
CA GLU A 48 9.24 9.48 -5.23
C GLU A 48 9.84 8.18 -4.68
N PHE A 49 10.03 8.14 -3.37
CA PHE A 49 10.40 6.94 -2.64
C PHE A 49 9.29 6.59 -1.66
N ARG A 50 8.87 5.34 -1.67
CA ARG A 50 7.83 4.82 -0.77
C ARG A 50 8.30 3.54 -0.12
N GLU A 51 8.15 3.46 1.20
CA GLU A 51 8.33 2.22 1.96
C GLU A 51 7.01 1.87 2.67
N ASN A 52 6.59 0.62 2.54
CA ASN A 52 5.46 0.06 3.26
C ASN A 52 5.94 -1.11 4.10
N LYS A 53 5.74 -1.03 5.42
CA LYS A 53 6.08 -2.07 6.39
C LYS A 53 4.80 -2.62 7.00
N ILE A 54 4.68 -3.93 6.96
CA ILE A 54 3.57 -4.66 7.56
C ILE A 54 4.22 -5.70 8.48
N PRO A 55 4.30 -5.45 9.80
CA PRO A 55 4.78 -6.44 10.75
C PRO A 55 3.78 -7.58 10.89
N THR A 56 4.19 -8.66 11.52
CA THR A 56 3.29 -9.75 11.89
C THR A 56 2.11 -9.19 12.69
N PRO A 57 0.87 -9.50 12.29
CA PRO A 57 -0.30 -9.08 13.02
C PRO A 57 -0.24 -9.53 14.49
N ALA A 58 -0.45 -8.62 15.42
CA ALA A 58 -0.59 -8.95 16.80
C ALA A 58 -1.95 -9.66 17.02
N ARG A 59 -1.89 -10.88 17.51
CA ARG A 59 -3.10 -11.66 17.82
C ARG A 59 -3.25 -11.79 19.31
N GLN A 60 -4.36 -11.29 19.84
CA GLN A 60 -4.78 -11.51 21.20
C GLN A 60 -5.84 -12.61 21.22
N LEU A 61 -5.66 -13.56 22.11
CA LEU A 61 -6.58 -14.68 22.31
C LEU A 61 -6.84 -14.84 23.80
N LEU A 62 -8.09 -14.64 24.20
CA LEU A 62 -8.55 -14.75 25.58
C LEU A 62 -9.57 -15.88 25.69
N TYR A 63 -9.45 -16.66 26.75
CA TYR A 63 -10.41 -17.72 27.12
C TYR A 63 -11.11 -17.35 28.41
N GLY A 64 -12.33 -17.89 28.62
CA GLY A 64 -13.17 -17.48 29.75
C GLY A 64 -13.60 -16.03 29.66
N TYR A 65 -13.72 -15.51 28.46
CA TYR A 65 -14.06 -14.10 28.24
C TYR A 65 -15.53 -13.83 28.51
N ASP A 66 -15.79 -12.84 29.36
CA ASP A 66 -17.11 -12.30 29.62
C ASP A 66 -17.27 -10.92 28.97
N PRO A 67 -18.16 -10.78 27.98
CA PRO A 67 -18.36 -9.51 27.28
C PRO A 67 -19.06 -8.43 28.12
N GLN A 68 -19.70 -8.80 29.26
CA GLN A 68 -20.35 -7.83 30.11
C GLN A 68 -19.37 -7.14 31.06
N THR A 69 -18.42 -7.89 31.58
CA THR A 69 -17.42 -7.39 32.52
C THR A 69 -16.09 -7.06 31.82
N LEU A 70 -15.93 -7.46 30.55
CA LEU A 70 -14.71 -7.34 29.77
C LEU A 70 -13.50 -8.04 30.44
N THR A 71 -13.76 -9.08 31.18
CA THR A 71 -12.75 -9.87 31.89
C THR A 71 -12.48 -11.19 31.19
N SER A 72 -11.32 -11.79 31.47
CA SER A 72 -10.96 -13.12 31.00
C SER A 72 -10.26 -13.89 32.13
N ASP A 73 -10.37 -15.19 32.09
CA ASP A 73 -9.70 -16.05 33.04
C ASP A 73 -8.23 -16.25 32.71
N PHE A 74 -7.44 -16.54 33.74
CA PHE A 74 -6.04 -16.91 33.56
C PHE A 74 -5.95 -18.30 32.90
N MET A 75 -5.08 -18.38 31.88
CA MET A 75 -4.83 -19.62 31.18
C MET A 75 -3.37 -20.09 31.38
N ASN A 76 -3.20 -21.33 31.81
CA ASN A 76 -1.90 -21.94 31.89
C ASN A 76 -1.44 -22.46 30.53
N TRP A 77 -0.85 -21.58 29.71
CA TRP A 77 -0.37 -21.87 28.36
C TRP A 77 0.69 -22.97 28.31
N GLN A 78 1.48 -23.14 29.39
CA GLN A 78 2.50 -24.17 29.47
C GLN A 78 1.88 -25.56 29.47
N ALA A 79 0.85 -25.79 30.29
CA ALA A 79 0.15 -27.05 30.35
C ALA A 79 -0.46 -27.48 29.02
N TYR A 80 -0.99 -26.53 28.24
CA TYR A 80 -1.56 -26.82 26.93
C TYR A 80 -0.47 -27.09 25.87
N ARG A 81 0.65 -26.45 25.96
CA ARG A 81 1.81 -26.75 25.11
C ARG A 81 2.38 -28.11 25.38
N ASP A 82 2.44 -28.50 26.64
CA ASP A 82 2.98 -29.77 27.09
C ASP A 82 1.99 -30.92 26.92
N GLY A 83 0.77 -30.66 26.45
CA GLY A 83 -0.25 -31.67 26.18
C GLY A 83 -0.96 -32.22 27.41
N VAL A 84 -0.90 -31.51 28.54
CA VAL A 84 -1.60 -31.86 29.78
C VAL A 84 -2.86 -31.04 30.06
N GLY A 85 -3.24 -30.17 29.11
CA GLY A 85 -4.50 -29.41 29.18
C GLY A 85 -5.70 -30.25 28.84
N THR A 86 -6.82 -30.06 29.56
CA THR A 86 -8.08 -30.76 29.32
C THR A 86 -9.20 -29.78 29.02
N SER A 87 -10.27 -30.28 28.35
CA SER A 87 -11.51 -29.54 28.19
C SER A 87 -12.35 -29.58 29.45
N ALA A 88 -13.05 -28.49 29.76
CA ALA A 88 -14.02 -28.45 30.84
C ALA A 88 -15.19 -29.42 30.62
N LEU A 89 -15.48 -29.81 29.37
CA LEU A 89 -16.61 -30.67 28.99
C LEU A 89 -16.21 -32.13 28.77
N SER A 90 -14.93 -32.44 28.73
CA SER A 90 -14.45 -33.81 28.55
C SER A 90 -13.04 -33.97 29.11
N ASP A 91 -12.75 -35.15 29.63
CA ASP A 91 -11.41 -35.51 30.15
C ASP A 91 -10.37 -35.70 29.01
N ARG A 92 -10.72 -35.32 27.79
CA ARG A 92 -9.83 -35.37 26.64
C ARG A 92 -8.74 -34.31 26.72
N THR A 93 -7.52 -34.74 26.55
CA THR A 93 -6.39 -33.82 26.39
C THR A 93 -6.58 -32.98 25.13
N ILE A 94 -6.43 -31.68 25.28
CA ILE A 94 -6.48 -30.71 24.17
C ILE A 94 -5.11 -30.15 23.94
N THR A 95 -4.63 -30.30 22.73
CA THR A 95 -3.44 -29.55 22.26
C THR A 95 -3.92 -28.34 21.49
N LEU A 96 -3.60 -27.15 21.97
CA LEU A 96 -3.87 -25.90 21.23
C LEU A 96 -2.79 -25.73 20.16
N SER A 97 -3.10 -26.21 18.97
CA SER A 97 -2.28 -25.94 17.79
C SER A 97 -2.40 -24.47 17.38
N GLY A 98 -1.29 -23.87 16.93
CA GLY A 98 -1.27 -22.50 16.43
C GLY A 98 -0.86 -21.42 17.44
N LEU A 99 -0.28 -21.82 18.58
CA LEU A 99 0.32 -20.89 19.56
C LEU A 99 1.75 -20.42 19.14
N SER A 100 2.36 -21.05 18.15
CA SER A 100 3.64 -20.57 17.61
C SER A 100 3.39 -19.40 16.66
N ALA A 101 3.72 -18.20 17.07
CA ALA A 101 3.75 -17.04 16.19
C ALA A 101 5.07 -17.06 15.42
N THR A 102 5.03 -17.29 14.12
CA THR A 102 6.16 -16.98 13.26
C THR A 102 6.15 -15.48 13.04
N LEU A 103 7.13 -14.79 13.58
CA LEU A 103 7.29 -13.36 13.36
C LEU A 103 7.78 -13.14 11.92
N HIS A 104 6.98 -12.46 11.13
CA HIS A 104 7.30 -12.12 9.76
C HIS A 104 7.03 -10.63 9.54
N GLU A 105 8.03 -9.92 9.03
CA GLU A 105 7.86 -8.53 8.59
C GLU A 105 7.86 -8.51 7.06
N SER A 106 6.79 -8.03 6.48
CA SER A 106 6.74 -7.74 5.04
C SER A 106 7.12 -6.29 4.82
N ARG A 107 8.15 -6.07 3.99
CA ARG A 107 8.67 -4.75 3.66
C ARG A 107 8.71 -4.59 2.15
N HIS A 108 8.00 -3.59 1.65
CA HIS A 108 7.99 -3.26 0.23
C HIS A 108 8.50 -1.85 0.02
N ARG A 109 9.45 -1.69 -0.90
CA ARG A 109 10.04 -0.41 -1.28
C ARG A 109 9.77 -0.14 -2.74
N TYR A 110 9.48 1.12 -3.03
CA TYR A 110 9.21 1.60 -4.36
C TYR A 110 10.02 2.86 -4.60
N ALA A 111 10.60 2.97 -5.78
CA ALA A 111 11.23 4.18 -6.27
C ALA A 111 10.61 4.52 -7.62
N SER A 112 10.20 5.76 -7.80
CA SER A 112 9.61 6.24 -9.05
C SER A 112 10.29 7.51 -9.49
N PHE A 113 10.58 7.61 -10.78
CA PHE A 113 10.94 8.83 -11.47
C PHE A 113 9.82 9.19 -12.43
N TYR A 114 9.48 10.46 -12.52
CA TYR A 114 8.51 10.95 -13.49
C TYR A 114 8.93 12.32 -14.02
N ALA A 115 8.60 12.57 -15.28
CA ALA A 115 8.74 13.87 -15.89
C ALA A 115 7.63 14.10 -16.92
N ASN A 116 7.13 15.32 -16.96
CA ASN A 116 6.18 15.80 -17.96
C ASN A 116 6.72 17.12 -18.53
N ALA A 117 6.54 17.33 -19.81
CA ALA A 117 6.85 18.61 -20.44
C ALA A 117 5.76 18.96 -21.46
N GLY A 118 5.43 20.23 -21.51
CA GLY A 118 4.52 20.83 -22.47
C GLY A 118 5.19 22.04 -23.13
N TYR A 119 4.99 22.17 -24.42
CA TYR A 119 5.42 23.32 -25.20
C TYR A 119 4.26 23.84 -26.04
N SER A 120 4.03 25.13 -26.00
CA SER A 120 3.03 25.81 -26.81
C SER A 120 3.69 26.93 -27.61
N TYR A 121 3.36 26.99 -28.89
CA TYR A 121 3.79 28.06 -29.79
C TYR A 121 2.59 28.79 -30.35
N LEU A 122 2.59 30.13 -30.26
CA LEU A 122 1.49 31.02 -30.67
C LEU A 122 0.15 30.67 -30.04
N SER A 123 0.15 29.90 -28.92
CA SER A 123 -1.07 29.31 -28.32
C SER A 123 -1.89 28.42 -29.25
N ARG A 124 -1.33 27.99 -30.38
CA ARG A 124 -1.99 27.20 -31.43
C ARG A 124 -1.41 25.81 -31.59
N TYR A 125 -0.08 25.73 -31.55
CA TYR A 125 0.66 24.47 -31.71
C TYR A 125 1.11 23.99 -30.35
N ASN A 126 0.63 22.85 -29.91
CA ASN A 126 0.98 22.30 -28.61
C ASN A 126 1.65 20.95 -28.80
N LEU A 127 2.74 20.74 -28.09
CA LEU A 127 3.44 19.46 -27.99
C LEU A 127 3.54 19.10 -26.53
N SER A 128 3.27 17.85 -26.18
CA SER A 128 3.42 17.36 -24.82
C SER A 128 4.11 16.01 -24.80
N GLY A 129 4.84 15.74 -23.73
CA GLY A 129 5.49 14.46 -23.51
C GLY A 129 5.50 14.11 -22.03
N SER A 130 5.39 12.84 -21.73
CA SER A 130 5.55 12.32 -20.38
C SER A 130 6.38 11.06 -20.36
N ILE A 131 7.10 10.86 -19.27
CA ILE A 131 7.82 9.64 -18.97
C ILE A 131 7.67 9.32 -17.51
N ARG A 132 7.45 8.04 -17.18
CA ARG A 132 7.43 7.53 -15.83
C ARG A 132 8.17 6.20 -15.79
N TRP A 133 9.02 6.08 -14.79
CA TRP A 133 9.77 4.88 -14.52
C TRP A 133 9.55 4.48 -13.07
N ASP A 134 8.93 3.34 -12.86
CA ASP A 134 8.65 2.77 -11.54
C ASP A 134 9.52 1.54 -11.31
N GLN A 135 10.14 1.49 -10.14
CA GLN A 135 10.90 0.34 -9.67
C GLN A 135 10.31 -0.11 -8.33
N ALA A 136 9.95 -1.38 -8.24
CA ALA A 136 9.48 -2.01 -7.02
C ALA A 136 10.50 -3.06 -6.56
N ASP A 137 10.85 -3.04 -5.29
CA ASP A 137 11.63 -4.08 -4.63
C ASP A 137 10.65 -5.11 -4.05
N LEU A 138 10.20 -6.01 -4.89
CA LEU A 138 9.42 -7.17 -4.49
C LEU A 138 10.40 -8.30 -4.18
N PHE A 139 10.54 -8.66 -2.91
CA PHE A 139 11.35 -9.78 -2.49
C PHE A 139 11.03 -11.04 -3.30
N GLY A 140 12.00 -11.52 -4.07
CA GLY A 140 11.96 -12.83 -4.74
C GLY A 140 11.44 -12.88 -6.18
N LEU A 141 11.08 -11.77 -6.79
CA LEU A 141 10.76 -11.72 -8.22
C LEU A 141 11.93 -11.13 -9.02
N ASP A 142 12.19 -11.73 -10.18
CA ASP A 142 13.28 -11.35 -11.07
C ASP A 142 13.15 -9.87 -11.50
N ILE A 143 14.02 -9.02 -10.99
CA ILE A 143 14.03 -7.56 -11.19
C ILE A 143 14.17 -7.19 -12.68
N ARG A 144 14.57 -8.13 -13.53
CA ARG A 144 14.86 -7.90 -14.94
C ARG A 144 13.62 -7.50 -15.77
N ASN A 145 12.42 -7.91 -15.37
CA ASN A 145 11.20 -7.69 -16.15
C ASN A 145 10.39 -6.44 -15.75
N GLN A 146 10.81 -5.67 -14.74
CA GLN A 146 10.03 -4.54 -14.23
C GLN A 146 10.55 -3.15 -14.65
N ARG A 147 11.52 -3.09 -15.59
CA ARG A 147 12.18 -1.84 -15.97
C ARG A 147 11.63 -1.23 -17.26
N HIS A 148 10.33 -1.28 -17.48
CA HIS A 148 9.76 -0.65 -18.67
C HIS A 148 9.26 0.75 -18.34
N PRO A 149 9.88 1.81 -18.92
CA PRO A 149 9.35 3.15 -18.76
C PRO A 149 8.01 3.27 -19.50
N LEU A 150 7.05 3.89 -18.84
CA LEU A 150 5.82 4.34 -19.46
C LEU A 150 6.07 5.73 -20.02
N TRP A 151 5.75 5.94 -21.29
CA TRP A 151 5.90 7.24 -21.91
C TRP A 151 4.72 7.55 -22.82
N SER A 152 4.47 8.83 -23.01
CA SER A 152 3.50 9.31 -23.98
C SER A 152 4.00 10.57 -24.66
N VAL A 153 3.56 10.77 -25.90
CA VAL A 153 3.78 12.00 -26.67
C VAL A 153 2.44 12.39 -27.27
N GLY A 154 2.12 13.67 -27.19
CA GLY A 154 0.92 14.24 -27.78
C GLY A 154 1.24 15.53 -28.53
N ALA A 155 0.54 15.76 -29.62
CA ALA A 155 0.56 17.01 -30.36
C ALA A 155 -0.87 17.47 -30.62
N SER A 156 -1.14 18.77 -30.52
CA SER A 156 -2.41 19.36 -30.90
C SER A 156 -2.22 20.67 -31.65
N TRP A 157 -3.12 20.91 -32.58
CA TRP A 157 -3.18 22.13 -33.37
C TRP A 157 -4.58 22.74 -33.27
N ILE A 158 -4.65 24.00 -32.85
CA ILE A 158 -5.91 24.74 -32.73
C ILE A 158 -6.16 25.46 -34.07
N LEU A 159 -6.88 24.78 -34.95
CA LEU A 159 -7.17 25.26 -36.32
C LEU A 159 -7.99 26.54 -36.33
N SER A 160 -8.90 26.73 -35.36
CA SER A 160 -9.78 27.91 -35.28
C SER A 160 -9.01 29.23 -35.11
N GLU A 161 -7.80 29.16 -34.59
CA GLU A 161 -6.94 30.34 -34.42
C GLU A 161 -6.13 30.71 -35.66
N GLU A 162 -6.20 29.90 -36.72
CA GLU A 162 -5.53 30.20 -37.97
C GLU A 162 -6.26 31.27 -38.77
N SER A 163 -5.50 32.12 -39.48
CA SER A 163 -6.05 33.23 -40.27
C SER A 163 -7.01 32.77 -41.36
N PHE A 164 -6.72 31.64 -42.01
CA PHE A 164 -7.58 31.07 -43.05
C PHE A 164 -8.95 30.52 -42.50
N MET A 165 -8.96 30.13 -41.21
CA MET A 165 -10.19 29.63 -40.57
C MET A 165 -11.09 30.79 -40.10
N LYS A 166 -10.52 31.95 -39.75
CA LYS A 166 -11.27 33.14 -39.32
C LYS A 166 -12.11 33.74 -40.44
N GLU A 167 -11.83 33.43 -41.71
CA GLU A 167 -12.63 33.85 -42.87
C GLU A 167 -13.85 32.96 -43.11
N ILE A 168 -13.95 31.84 -42.44
CA ILE A 168 -15.05 30.87 -42.60
C ILE A 168 -16.19 31.21 -41.63
N SER A 169 -17.19 31.98 -42.08
CA SER A 169 -18.23 32.57 -41.24
C SER A 169 -19.16 31.58 -40.53
N TRP A 170 -19.21 30.30 -40.92
CA TRP A 170 -20.07 29.31 -40.29
C TRP A 170 -19.37 28.54 -39.15
N LEU A 171 -18.06 28.69 -38.97
CA LEU A 171 -17.27 28.05 -37.90
C LEU A 171 -16.94 29.03 -36.76
N GLY A 172 -17.31 30.29 -36.86
CA GLY A 172 -17.10 31.31 -35.84
C GLY A 172 -18.20 31.27 -34.78
N TYR A 173 -17.84 30.96 -33.55
CA TYR A 173 -18.56 31.34 -32.35
C TYR A 173 -18.08 32.71 -31.91
#